data_1448a3db60da41b7b4779173553755fd
#
_entry.id   1448a3db60da41b7b4779173553755fd
#
_cell.length_a   1.000
_cell.length_b   1.000
_cell.length_c   1.000
_cell.angle_alpha   90.00
_cell.angle_beta   90.00
_cell.angle_gamma   90.00
#
_symmetry.space_group_name_H-M   'P 1'
#
loop_
_entity.id
_entity.type
_entity.pdbx_description
1 polymer ?
#
loop_
_entity_poly.entity_id
_entity_poly.type
_entity_poly.pdbx_seq_one_letter_code
_entity_poly.pdbx_strand_id
1 'polypeptide(L)'
;MIEQPQKAEGVQREGRSQRDGERADRGERGQQRGEHAQGRGDERPPQPELRPAPLTDLAPIMVAVQQQWKDNPIASINIISPNTDQAKIELRALRAESVAHRNVYATLNYNGVTGQDEKDKNIRIKNPSIPSGIYNVVTVLHEARGLDLALRWLLFCSGILGTLMVATGVILWCVKRAPQQQKQGYKSFGFRLVEVLNIAAIIGLPLACAAYFYANRFIPADVEMRLNWEIRSFFTVWLLTLIYVIFRNHRQAWLDLLLLATLAFALLPVVNLMTGGQALWNSIAQGQWMIASVDLAMWVMAVIFYFAYDKAKKHQGLPNKKVKAPVQEAKA
;
A
#
# COMPACT_ATOMS: atom_id res chain seq x y z
N MET A 1 45.28 -42.68 8.48
CA MET A 1 46.58 -42.24 7.93
C MET A 1 46.26 -41.69 6.54
N ILE A 2 45.84 -40.43 6.44
CA ILE A 2 45.67 -39.69 5.19
C ILE A 2 46.01 -38.23 5.49
N GLU A 3 47.05 -37.74 4.81
CA GLU A 3 47.68 -36.45 4.98
C GLU A 3 46.79 -35.26 4.60
N GLN A 4 46.96 -34.17 5.34
CA GLN A 4 46.46 -32.84 5.01
C GLN A 4 47.48 -32.12 4.11
N PRO A 5 47.06 -31.34 3.10
CA PRO A 5 47.97 -30.43 2.41
C PRO A 5 48.04 -29.08 3.12
N GLN A 6 49.26 -28.57 3.19
CA GLN A 6 49.69 -27.34 3.84
C GLN A 6 49.14 -26.06 3.20
N LYS A 7 48.99 -25.04 4.06
CA LYS A 7 48.72 -23.63 3.83
C LYS A 7 49.69 -22.94 2.87
N ALA A 8 49.17 -22.11 2.02
CA ALA A 8 49.87 -20.95 1.46
C ALA A 8 49.50 -19.70 2.28
N GLU A 9 50.44 -19.19 3.05
CA GLU A 9 50.36 -17.89 3.77
C GLU A 9 50.91 -16.78 2.88
N GLY A 10 50.24 -15.61 2.99
CA GLY A 10 50.80 -14.34 2.63
C GLY A 10 50.06 -13.60 1.52
N VAL A 11 49.29 -12.59 1.89
CA VAL A 11 49.00 -11.30 1.25
C VAL A 11 47.56 -10.80 1.57
N GLN A 12 47.08 -10.93 2.79
CA GLN A 12 45.81 -10.26 3.18
C GLN A 12 45.73 -9.77 4.64
N ARG A 13 46.79 -9.18 5.19
CA ARG A 13 46.76 -8.73 6.62
C ARG A 13 46.71 -7.24 6.87
N GLU A 14 46.93 -6.37 5.89
CA GLU A 14 46.92 -4.89 6.21
C GLU A 14 45.56 -4.23 6.15
N GLY A 15 44.59 -4.76 5.39
CA GLY A 15 43.25 -4.13 5.31
C GLY A 15 42.28 -4.46 6.47
N ARG A 16 42.61 -5.45 7.31
CA ARG A 16 41.71 -5.89 8.40
C ARG A 16 41.98 -5.21 9.72
N SER A 17 43.21 -4.76 9.93
CA SER A 17 43.61 -4.07 11.16
C SER A 17 42.96 -2.69 11.32
N GLN A 18 42.78 -1.94 10.24
CA GLN A 18 42.13 -0.60 10.33
C GLN A 18 40.62 -0.67 10.58
N ARG A 19 39.92 -1.70 10.07
CA ARG A 19 38.49 -1.85 10.33
C ARG A 19 38.14 -2.37 11.71
N ASP A 20 39.00 -3.18 12.29
CA ASP A 20 38.80 -3.70 13.65
C ASP A 20 39.13 -2.63 14.69
N GLY A 21 40.07 -1.71 14.42
CA GLY A 21 40.35 -0.53 15.27
C GLY A 21 39.15 0.46 15.32
N GLU A 22 38.50 0.72 14.18
CA GLU A 22 37.31 1.60 14.15
C GLU A 22 36.09 0.97 14.83
N ARG A 23 35.94 -0.34 14.83
CA ARG A 23 34.87 -1.01 15.58
C ARG A 23 35.10 -1.07 17.07
N ALA A 24 36.34 -1.23 17.50
CA ALA A 24 36.70 -1.16 18.93
C ALA A 24 36.48 0.22 19.51
N ASP A 25 36.91 1.28 18.81
CA ASP A 25 36.72 2.68 19.26
C ASP A 25 35.22 3.08 19.31
N ARG A 26 34.37 2.54 18.43
CA ARG A 26 32.90 2.72 18.54
C ARG A 26 32.27 1.94 19.67
N GLY A 27 32.81 0.79 20.04
CA GLY A 27 32.34 -0.03 21.17
C GLY A 27 32.66 0.65 22.51
N GLU A 28 33.84 1.17 22.67
CA GLU A 28 34.28 1.86 23.90
C GLU A 28 33.55 3.18 24.11
N ARG A 29 33.29 3.97 23.05
CA ARG A 29 32.45 5.16 23.16
C ARG A 29 31.00 4.88 23.48
N GLY A 30 30.48 3.72 23.07
CA GLY A 30 29.14 3.24 23.43
C GLY A 30 29.04 2.82 24.89
N GLN A 31 30.07 2.15 25.42
CA GLN A 31 30.13 1.74 26.81
C GLN A 31 30.38 2.91 27.76
N GLN A 32 31.27 3.84 27.44
CA GLN A 32 31.45 5.05 28.24
C GLN A 32 30.21 5.96 28.30
N ARG A 33 29.35 5.94 27.24
CA ARG A 33 28.05 6.62 27.29
C ARG A 33 27.02 5.90 28.16
N GLY A 34 27.12 4.57 28.28
CA GLY A 34 26.26 3.75 29.14
C GLY A 34 26.58 3.88 30.62
N GLU A 35 27.85 3.94 30.97
CA GLU A 35 28.31 4.09 32.38
C GLU A 35 28.04 5.48 32.94
N HIS A 36 28.06 6.54 32.13
CA HIS A 36 27.63 7.89 32.58
C HIS A 36 26.11 8.07 32.63
N ALA A 37 25.32 7.16 32.06
CA ALA A 37 23.86 7.24 32.12
C ALA A 37 23.27 6.58 33.40
N GLN A 38 24.04 5.76 34.12
CA GLN A 38 23.56 5.10 35.34
C GLN A 38 23.68 5.96 36.61
N GLY A 39 24.26 7.16 36.55
CA GLY A 39 24.45 8.06 37.68
C GLY A 39 23.51 9.28 37.73
N ARG A 40 22.67 9.51 36.72
CA ARG A 40 21.63 10.53 36.80
C ARG A 40 20.32 9.84 37.16
N GLY A 41 20.00 9.92 38.46
CA GLY A 41 18.66 9.58 38.92
C GLY A 41 17.62 10.25 38.05
N ASP A 42 16.51 9.55 37.82
CA ASP A 42 15.29 9.98 37.07
C ASP A 42 14.68 11.21 37.78
N GLU A 43 15.38 12.32 37.85
CA GLU A 43 14.76 13.61 38.07
C GLU A 43 14.12 14.04 36.75
N ARG A 44 12.99 13.40 36.42
CA ARG A 44 12.01 14.06 35.54
C ARG A 44 11.72 15.40 36.19
N PRO A 45 11.90 16.52 35.47
CA PRO A 45 11.50 17.80 36.00
C PRO A 45 10.10 17.66 36.55
N PRO A 46 9.80 18.19 37.74
CA PRO A 46 8.50 18.05 38.38
C PRO A 46 7.45 18.47 37.35
N GLN A 47 6.50 17.55 37.06
CA GLN A 47 5.41 17.89 36.17
C GLN A 47 4.68 19.05 36.85
N PRO A 48 4.48 20.17 36.12
CA PRO A 48 3.80 21.32 36.71
C PRO A 48 2.44 20.87 37.24
N GLU A 49 2.13 21.22 38.48
CA GLU A 49 0.86 20.92 39.11
C GLU A 49 -0.26 21.54 38.26
N LEU A 50 -1.10 20.70 37.68
CA LEU A 50 -2.23 21.11 36.86
C LEU A 50 -3.33 21.65 37.79
N ARG A 51 -3.62 22.95 37.70
CA ARG A 51 -4.70 23.59 38.47
C ARG A 51 -5.99 23.54 37.65
N PRO A 52 -7.14 23.23 38.26
CA PRO A 52 -8.43 23.29 37.59
C PRO A 52 -8.71 24.69 37.04
N ALA A 53 -9.00 24.81 35.76
CA ALA A 53 -9.40 26.07 35.13
C ALA A 53 -10.47 25.76 34.04
N PRO A 54 -11.52 26.59 33.91
CA PRO A 54 -12.55 26.37 32.92
C PRO A 54 -11.97 26.52 31.50
N LEU A 55 -12.42 25.65 30.58
CA LEU A 55 -12.08 25.78 29.16
C LEU A 55 -12.86 26.96 28.55
N THR A 56 -12.16 27.74 27.71
CA THR A 56 -12.79 28.85 26.97
C THR A 56 -13.79 28.33 25.92
N ASP A 57 -14.75 29.20 25.52
CA ASP A 57 -15.66 28.84 24.43
C ASP A 57 -14.89 28.66 23.11
N LEU A 58 -15.16 27.55 22.44
CA LEU A 58 -14.52 27.22 21.16
C LEU A 58 -15.16 27.94 19.97
N ALA A 59 -16.43 28.35 20.08
CA ALA A 59 -17.15 28.89 18.94
C ALA A 59 -16.50 30.14 18.34
N PRO A 60 -16.09 31.18 19.12
CA PRO A 60 -15.40 32.32 18.56
C PRO A 60 -14.05 32.01 17.95
N ILE A 61 -13.31 31.06 18.53
CA ILE A 61 -12.03 30.62 17.99
C ILE A 61 -12.21 29.94 16.63
N MET A 62 -13.20 29.05 16.50
CA MET A 62 -13.49 28.38 15.23
C MET A 62 -13.89 29.38 14.14
N VAL A 63 -14.71 30.38 14.45
CA VAL A 63 -15.08 31.42 13.49
C VAL A 63 -13.88 32.23 13.05
N ALA A 64 -13.04 32.67 13.97
CA ALA A 64 -11.79 33.40 13.66
C ALA A 64 -10.83 32.61 12.78
N VAL A 65 -10.64 31.36 13.10
CA VAL A 65 -9.76 30.44 12.32
C VAL A 65 -10.34 30.19 10.92
N GLN A 66 -11.65 29.98 10.80
CA GLN A 66 -12.29 29.78 9.50
C GLN A 66 -12.22 31.03 8.63
N GLN A 67 -12.31 32.20 9.20
CA GLN A 67 -12.12 33.48 8.49
C GLN A 67 -10.65 33.63 8.01
N GLN A 68 -9.69 33.22 8.83
CA GLN A 68 -8.27 33.29 8.49
C GLN A 68 -7.90 32.30 7.38
N TRP A 69 -8.43 31.06 7.43
CA TRP A 69 -8.15 30.00 6.45
C TRP A 69 -9.08 30.00 5.23
N LYS A 70 -10.09 30.85 5.21
CA LYS A 70 -11.06 31.01 4.10
C LYS A 70 -11.61 29.67 3.59
N ASP A 71 -11.07 29.20 2.45
CA ASP A 71 -11.53 27.99 1.77
C ASP A 71 -10.92 26.69 2.33
N ASN A 72 -10.03 26.79 3.32
CA ASN A 72 -9.40 25.60 3.91
C ASN A 72 -10.10 25.26 5.24
N PRO A 73 -10.98 24.25 5.27
CA PRO A 73 -11.74 23.93 6.46
C PRO A 73 -10.87 23.36 7.58
N ILE A 74 -11.36 23.45 8.82
CA ILE A 74 -10.75 22.83 9.99
C ILE A 74 -10.92 21.31 9.88
N ALA A 75 -9.80 20.57 9.93
CA ALA A 75 -9.80 19.10 9.87
C ALA A 75 -9.95 18.47 11.25
N SER A 76 -9.28 19.02 12.25
CA SER A 76 -9.29 18.49 13.61
C SER A 76 -9.04 19.59 14.63
N ILE A 77 -9.63 19.40 15.79
CA ILE A 77 -9.41 20.20 17.00
C ILE A 77 -8.86 19.23 18.04
N ASN A 78 -7.66 19.52 18.54
CA ASN A 78 -7.02 18.75 19.59
C ASN A 78 -6.95 19.61 20.85
N ILE A 79 -7.54 19.15 21.94
CA ILE A 79 -7.52 19.84 23.24
C ILE A 79 -6.59 19.06 24.15
N ILE A 80 -5.48 19.69 24.50
CA ILE A 80 -4.47 19.13 25.39
C ILE A 80 -4.72 19.63 26.79
N SER A 81 -4.71 18.74 27.79
CA SER A 81 -4.96 19.02 29.20
C SER A 81 -6.26 19.81 29.43
N PRO A 82 -7.43 19.32 29.00
CA PRO A 82 -8.68 20.05 29.13
C PRO A 82 -9.00 20.31 30.61
N ASN A 83 -9.70 21.42 30.88
CA ASN A 83 -10.11 21.85 32.23
C ASN A 83 -8.93 22.10 33.21
N THR A 84 -7.76 22.45 32.68
CA THR A 84 -6.61 22.85 33.50
C THR A 84 -6.08 24.23 33.06
N ASP A 85 -5.26 24.85 33.93
CA ASP A 85 -4.57 26.11 33.66
C ASP A 85 -3.57 26.03 32.47
N GLN A 86 -3.21 24.81 32.07
CA GLN A 86 -2.32 24.52 30.94
C GLN A 86 -3.08 24.02 29.70
N ALA A 87 -4.40 24.19 29.67
CA ALA A 87 -5.22 23.80 28.51
C ALA A 87 -4.74 24.49 27.23
N LYS A 88 -4.56 23.70 26.16
CA LYS A 88 -4.19 24.18 24.83
C LYS A 88 -5.16 23.64 23.80
N ILE A 89 -5.51 24.49 22.84
CA ILE A 89 -6.38 24.14 21.73
C ILE A 89 -5.54 24.25 20.46
N GLU A 90 -5.33 23.11 19.79
CA GLU A 90 -4.64 23.04 18.52
C GLU A 90 -5.65 22.79 17.41
N LEU A 91 -5.75 23.70 16.47
CA LEU A 91 -6.60 23.57 15.28
C LEU A 91 -5.70 23.30 14.07
N ARG A 92 -6.07 22.28 13.30
CA ARG A 92 -5.32 21.86 12.11
C ARG A 92 -6.20 22.00 10.87
N ALA A 93 -5.63 22.60 9.82
CA ALA A 93 -6.27 22.74 8.52
C ALA A 93 -6.39 21.40 7.79
N LEU A 94 -7.43 21.25 6.97
CA LEU A 94 -7.69 20.03 6.19
C LEU A 94 -6.68 19.85 5.05
N ARG A 95 -6.30 20.93 4.39
CA ARG A 95 -5.41 20.91 3.23
C ARG A 95 -4.05 21.50 3.60
N ALA A 96 -2.98 20.88 3.08
CA ALA A 96 -1.65 21.47 3.13
C ALA A 96 -1.61 22.77 2.30
N GLU A 97 -0.69 23.67 2.58
CA GLU A 97 -0.59 24.96 1.87
C GLU A 97 -0.28 24.77 0.38
N SER A 98 0.48 23.75 0.03
CA SER A 98 0.78 23.42 -1.36
C SER A 98 1.06 21.94 -1.54
N VAL A 99 1.02 21.48 -2.77
CA VAL A 99 1.30 20.09 -3.15
C VAL A 99 2.74 19.68 -2.76
N ALA A 100 3.67 20.64 -2.72
CA ALA A 100 5.05 20.40 -2.29
C ALA A 100 5.21 20.19 -0.77
N HIS A 101 4.19 20.55 0.03
CA HIS A 101 4.17 20.43 1.49
C HIS A 101 3.26 19.29 1.96
N ARG A 102 3.46 18.08 1.45
CA ARG A 102 2.60 16.89 1.60
C ARG A 102 2.05 16.65 3.02
N ASN A 103 2.88 16.83 4.04
CA ASN A 103 2.55 16.51 5.43
C ASN A 103 2.60 17.74 6.36
N VAL A 104 2.76 18.92 5.82
CA VAL A 104 2.82 20.15 6.60
C VAL A 104 1.50 20.88 6.43
N TYR A 105 0.68 20.83 7.48
CA TYR A 105 -0.61 21.48 7.54
C TYR A 105 -0.50 22.75 8.37
N ALA A 106 -1.22 23.78 7.99
CA ALA A 106 -1.34 24.95 8.83
C ALA A 106 -1.96 24.54 10.18
N THR A 107 -1.30 24.91 11.26
CA THR A 107 -1.73 24.60 12.62
C THR A 107 -1.72 25.90 13.42
N LEU A 108 -2.81 26.18 14.10
CA LEU A 108 -2.94 27.32 15.00
C LEU A 108 -3.12 26.82 16.43
N ASN A 109 -2.38 27.41 17.34
CA ASN A 109 -2.39 27.08 18.75
C ASN A 109 -3.01 28.23 19.55
N TYR A 110 -3.98 27.89 20.38
CA TYR A 110 -4.65 28.82 21.27
C TYR A 110 -4.52 28.36 22.72
N ASN A 111 -4.43 29.32 23.63
CA ASN A 111 -4.52 29.02 25.05
C ASN A 111 -5.96 28.61 25.38
N GLY A 112 -6.11 27.42 26.01
CA GLY A 112 -7.43 26.87 26.30
C GLY A 112 -8.23 27.58 27.39
N VAL A 113 -7.58 28.41 28.20
CA VAL A 113 -8.23 29.17 29.27
C VAL A 113 -8.58 30.59 28.81
N THR A 114 -7.63 31.30 28.17
CA THR A 114 -7.80 32.68 27.77
C THR A 114 -8.35 32.86 26.35
N GLY A 115 -8.31 31.81 25.52
CA GLY A 115 -8.70 31.91 24.11
C GLY A 115 -7.73 32.70 23.22
N GLN A 116 -6.57 33.09 23.73
CA GLN A 116 -5.60 33.89 22.99
C GLN A 116 -4.75 33.01 22.04
N ASP A 117 -4.45 33.57 20.86
CA ASP A 117 -3.56 32.92 19.85
C ASP A 117 -2.12 32.88 20.35
N GLU A 118 -1.54 31.70 20.46
CA GLU A 118 -0.13 31.47 20.80
C GLU A 118 0.75 31.52 19.54
N LYS A 119 0.91 32.69 18.92
CA LYS A 119 1.64 32.90 17.66
C LYS A 119 3.07 32.41 17.66
N ASP A 120 3.74 32.43 18.81
CA ASP A 120 5.13 31.99 18.94
C ASP A 120 5.31 30.48 18.79
N LYS A 121 4.24 29.70 18.93
CA LYS A 121 4.24 28.23 18.79
C LYS A 121 3.75 27.77 17.43
N ASN A 122 3.34 28.68 16.56
CA ASN A 122 2.93 28.33 15.22
C ASN A 122 4.13 27.85 14.41
N ILE A 123 4.01 26.64 13.87
CA ILE A 123 5.09 26.02 13.09
C ILE A 123 5.30 26.82 11.82
N ARG A 124 6.43 27.49 11.69
CA ARG A 124 6.83 28.12 10.42
C ARG A 124 7.09 27.01 9.41
N ILE A 125 6.28 26.96 8.38
CA ILE A 125 6.42 25.99 7.29
C ILE A 125 7.69 26.33 6.54
N LYS A 126 8.70 25.47 6.66
CA LYS A 126 9.96 25.61 5.92
C LYS A 126 9.75 25.03 4.53
N ASN A 127 10.11 25.80 3.50
CA ASN A 127 10.05 25.30 2.13
C ASN A 127 10.89 24.02 1.97
N PRO A 128 10.34 22.98 1.36
CA PRO A 128 11.07 21.74 1.13
C PRO A 128 12.24 21.98 0.17
N SER A 129 13.30 21.20 0.30
CA SER A 129 14.36 21.17 -0.70
C SER A 129 13.80 20.70 -2.06
N ILE A 130 14.42 21.04 -3.17
CA ILE A 130 13.95 20.67 -4.51
C ILE A 130 13.67 19.17 -4.63
N PRO A 131 14.59 18.24 -4.24
CA PRO A 131 14.30 16.80 -4.31
C PRO A 131 13.11 16.38 -3.44
N SER A 132 13.00 16.93 -2.23
CA SER A 132 11.89 16.66 -1.33
C SER A 132 10.57 17.21 -1.87
N GLY A 133 10.60 18.37 -2.51
CA GLY A 133 9.42 18.96 -3.16
C GLY A 133 8.92 18.09 -4.30
N ILE A 134 9.80 17.61 -5.18
CA ILE A 134 9.44 16.70 -6.28
C ILE A 134 8.85 15.41 -5.74
N TYR A 135 9.50 14.79 -4.74
CA TYR A 135 8.99 13.58 -4.10
C TYR A 135 7.59 13.78 -3.52
N ASN A 136 7.38 14.91 -2.82
CA ASN A 136 6.08 15.24 -2.23
C ASN A 136 5.00 15.41 -3.31
N VAL A 137 5.30 16.12 -4.40
CA VAL A 137 4.36 16.31 -5.52
C VAL A 137 3.96 14.99 -6.13
N VAL A 138 4.94 14.13 -6.50
CA VAL A 138 4.67 12.81 -7.08
C VAL A 138 3.81 11.97 -6.13
N THR A 139 4.11 12.00 -4.83
CA THR A 139 3.37 11.22 -3.85
C THR A 139 1.95 11.73 -3.64
N VAL A 140 1.75 13.05 -3.56
CA VAL A 140 0.41 13.66 -3.45
C VAL A 140 -0.46 13.33 -4.66
N LEU A 141 0.12 13.38 -5.87
CA LEU A 141 -0.58 13.00 -7.09
C LEU A 141 -0.94 11.51 -7.09
N HIS A 142 -0.02 10.65 -6.65
CA HIS A 142 -0.27 9.22 -6.56
C HIS A 142 -1.35 8.86 -5.53
N GLU A 143 -1.36 9.54 -4.37
CA GLU A 143 -2.34 9.33 -3.31
C GLU A 143 -3.66 10.08 -3.56
N ALA A 144 -3.71 10.99 -4.51
CA ALA A 144 -4.84 11.91 -4.76
C ALA A 144 -5.28 12.68 -3.49
N ARG A 145 -4.35 12.93 -2.56
CA ARG A 145 -4.63 13.54 -1.26
C ARG A 145 -4.79 15.06 -1.40
N GLY A 146 -5.87 15.60 -0.84
CA GLY A 146 -6.13 17.04 -0.84
C GLY A 146 -6.52 17.61 -2.21
N LEU A 147 -6.71 16.78 -3.23
CA LEU A 147 -7.20 17.18 -4.53
C LEU A 147 -8.72 17.24 -4.57
N ASP A 148 -9.25 18.04 -5.47
CA ASP A 148 -10.69 18.14 -5.72
C ASP A 148 -11.25 16.80 -6.24
N LEU A 149 -12.55 16.61 -6.05
CA LEU A 149 -13.25 15.39 -6.46
C LEU A 149 -13.06 15.08 -7.96
N ALA A 150 -13.09 16.09 -8.82
CA ALA A 150 -12.90 15.94 -10.25
C ALA A 150 -11.50 15.40 -10.60
N LEU A 151 -10.45 15.95 -9.97
CA LEU A 151 -9.07 15.47 -10.16
C LEU A 151 -8.87 14.06 -9.60
N ARG A 152 -9.51 13.71 -8.48
CA ARG A 152 -9.47 12.34 -7.96
C ARG A 152 -10.06 11.34 -8.93
N TRP A 153 -11.20 11.65 -9.55
CA TRP A 153 -11.80 10.82 -10.57
C TRP A 153 -10.93 10.70 -11.81
N LEU A 154 -10.32 11.81 -12.26
CA LEU A 154 -9.39 11.79 -13.39
C LEU A 154 -8.19 10.89 -13.13
N LEU A 155 -7.55 10.99 -11.96
CA LEU A 155 -6.43 10.13 -11.56
C LEU A 155 -6.85 8.67 -11.42
N PHE A 156 -8.03 8.40 -10.88
CA PHE A 156 -8.59 7.06 -10.78
C PHE A 156 -8.80 6.42 -12.16
N CYS A 157 -9.46 7.13 -13.07
CA CYS A 157 -9.65 6.66 -14.44
C CYS A 157 -8.31 6.47 -15.19
N SER A 158 -7.37 7.40 -15.01
CA SER A 158 -6.01 7.28 -15.57
C SER A 158 -5.28 6.05 -15.02
N GLY A 159 -5.40 5.75 -13.73
CA GLY A 159 -4.84 4.54 -13.11
C GLY A 159 -5.44 3.25 -13.69
N ILE A 160 -6.75 3.21 -13.90
CA ILE A 160 -7.41 2.08 -14.57
C ILE A 160 -6.89 1.91 -15.99
N LEU A 161 -6.87 2.99 -16.78
CA LEU A 161 -6.39 2.94 -18.17
C LEU A 161 -4.92 2.51 -18.25
N GLY A 162 -4.06 3.04 -17.37
CA GLY A 162 -2.65 2.63 -17.28
C GLY A 162 -2.49 1.15 -16.94
N THR A 163 -3.25 0.65 -15.97
CA THR A 163 -3.25 -0.76 -15.59
C THR A 163 -3.72 -1.65 -16.76
N LEU A 164 -4.79 -1.27 -17.46
CA LEU A 164 -5.28 -2.00 -18.63
C LEU A 164 -4.26 -1.98 -19.77
N MET A 165 -3.59 -0.85 -20.01
CA MET A 165 -2.54 -0.73 -21.02
C MET A 165 -1.37 -1.68 -20.72
N VAL A 166 -0.88 -1.73 -19.49
CA VAL A 166 0.18 -2.65 -19.08
C VAL A 166 -0.28 -4.10 -19.19
N ALA A 167 -1.44 -4.44 -18.63
CA ALA A 167 -1.96 -5.80 -18.66
C ALA A 167 -2.16 -6.32 -20.09
N THR A 168 -2.77 -5.52 -20.97
CA THR A 168 -2.96 -5.87 -22.38
C THR A 168 -1.62 -5.97 -23.12
N GLY A 169 -0.67 -5.08 -22.83
CA GLY A 169 0.68 -5.10 -23.41
C GLY A 169 1.43 -6.40 -23.12
N VAL A 170 1.46 -6.84 -21.86
CA VAL A 170 2.15 -8.08 -21.46
C VAL A 170 1.45 -9.33 -21.99
N ILE A 171 0.11 -9.35 -22.08
CA ILE A 171 -0.65 -10.43 -22.71
C ILE A 171 -0.33 -10.50 -24.22
N LEU A 172 -0.37 -9.36 -24.92
CA LEU A 172 -0.08 -9.28 -26.35
C LEU A 172 1.35 -9.72 -26.66
N TRP A 173 2.30 -9.41 -25.80
CA TRP A 173 3.68 -9.88 -25.91
C TRP A 173 3.76 -11.42 -25.93
N CYS A 174 3.04 -12.08 -25.02
CA CYS A 174 2.95 -13.54 -25.00
C CYS A 174 2.26 -14.08 -26.26
N VAL A 175 1.13 -13.49 -26.67
CA VAL A 175 0.37 -13.92 -27.86
C VAL A 175 1.23 -13.83 -29.11
N LYS A 176 1.98 -12.74 -29.32
CA LYS A 176 2.87 -12.57 -30.48
C LYS A 176 4.01 -13.58 -30.53
N ARG A 177 4.53 -14.03 -29.38
CA ARG A 177 5.65 -14.99 -29.29
C ARG A 177 5.22 -16.44 -29.25
N ALA A 178 3.96 -16.74 -28.91
CA ALA A 178 3.43 -18.10 -28.84
C ALA A 178 3.66 -18.93 -30.12
N PRO A 179 3.44 -18.40 -31.35
CA PRO A 179 3.70 -19.17 -32.58
C PRO A 179 5.15 -19.56 -32.77
N GLN A 180 6.11 -18.73 -32.33
CA GLN A 180 7.53 -19.06 -32.37
C GLN A 180 7.88 -20.21 -31.43
N GLN A 181 7.34 -20.17 -30.21
CA GLN A 181 7.51 -21.25 -29.23
C GLN A 181 6.90 -22.58 -29.73
N GLN A 182 5.76 -22.52 -30.42
CA GLN A 182 5.17 -23.72 -31.05
C GLN A 182 6.05 -24.31 -32.15
N LYS A 183 6.68 -23.45 -32.98
CA LYS A 183 7.62 -23.92 -34.02
C LYS A 183 8.87 -24.58 -33.45
N GLN A 184 9.35 -24.11 -32.31
CA GLN A 184 10.52 -24.68 -31.61
C GLN A 184 10.20 -26.00 -30.90
N GLY A 185 8.92 -26.38 -30.73
CA GLY A 185 8.53 -27.60 -30.05
C GLY A 185 8.61 -27.57 -28.52
N TYR A 186 9.18 -26.51 -27.94
CA TYR A 186 9.28 -26.32 -26.49
C TYR A 186 9.11 -24.85 -26.12
N LYS A 187 8.71 -24.59 -24.87
CA LYS A 187 8.64 -23.22 -24.31
C LYS A 187 9.97 -22.90 -23.65
N SER A 188 10.58 -21.78 -24.06
CA SER A 188 11.78 -21.27 -23.38
C SER A 188 11.48 -20.88 -21.94
N PHE A 189 12.46 -20.99 -21.04
CA PHE A 189 12.31 -20.61 -19.64
C PHE A 189 11.80 -19.17 -19.47
N GLY A 190 12.39 -18.22 -20.21
CA GLY A 190 11.97 -16.82 -20.13
C GLY A 190 10.51 -16.59 -20.58
N PHE A 191 10.08 -17.31 -21.64
CA PHE A 191 8.68 -17.23 -22.08
C PHE A 191 7.73 -17.79 -21.00
N ARG A 192 8.07 -18.95 -20.41
CA ARG A 192 7.26 -19.55 -19.34
C ARG A 192 7.23 -18.67 -18.10
N LEU A 193 8.35 -18.05 -17.74
CA LEU A 193 8.42 -17.11 -16.61
C LEU A 193 7.44 -15.94 -16.82
N VAL A 194 7.43 -15.32 -18.01
CA VAL A 194 6.51 -14.20 -18.31
C VAL A 194 5.05 -14.68 -18.30
N GLU A 195 4.73 -15.87 -18.82
CA GLU A 195 3.37 -16.44 -18.72
C GLU A 195 2.92 -16.58 -17.26
N VAL A 196 3.80 -17.06 -16.38
CA VAL A 196 3.51 -17.26 -14.95
C VAL A 196 3.33 -15.91 -14.24
N LEU A 197 4.24 -14.98 -14.46
CA LEU A 197 4.18 -13.65 -13.85
C LEU A 197 2.95 -12.86 -14.30
N ASN A 198 2.53 -12.98 -15.56
CA ASN A 198 1.33 -12.34 -16.06
C ASN A 198 0.08 -12.79 -15.31
N ILE A 199 -0.09 -14.09 -15.10
CA ILE A 199 -1.25 -14.61 -14.37
C ILE A 199 -1.18 -14.18 -12.91
N ALA A 200 -0.01 -14.31 -12.28
CA ALA A 200 0.19 -13.94 -10.89
C ALA A 200 -0.02 -12.45 -10.65
N ALA A 201 0.31 -11.59 -11.62
CA ALA A 201 0.07 -10.15 -11.52
C ALA A 201 -1.39 -9.78 -11.84
N ILE A 202 -1.95 -10.28 -12.94
CA ILE A 202 -3.26 -9.84 -13.44
C ILE A 202 -4.41 -10.40 -12.60
N ILE A 203 -4.33 -11.67 -12.16
CA ILE A 203 -5.39 -12.31 -11.38
C ILE A 203 -4.94 -12.52 -9.93
N GLY A 204 -3.67 -12.88 -9.71
CA GLY A 204 -3.16 -13.18 -8.36
C GLY A 204 -3.19 -11.98 -7.42
N LEU A 205 -2.88 -10.76 -7.90
CA LEU A 205 -2.98 -9.57 -7.07
C LEU A 205 -4.41 -9.25 -6.64
N PRO A 206 -5.43 -9.22 -7.52
CA PRO A 206 -6.81 -9.08 -7.09
C PRO A 206 -7.26 -10.18 -6.12
N LEU A 207 -6.86 -11.44 -6.32
CA LEU A 207 -7.15 -12.51 -5.37
C LEU A 207 -6.50 -12.27 -3.99
N ALA A 208 -5.28 -11.77 -3.97
CA ALA A 208 -4.61 -11.39 -2.73
C ALA A 208 -5.33 -10.23 -2.02
N CYS A 209 -5.85 -9.24 -2.78
CA CYS A 209 -6.71 -8.19 -2.24
C CYS A 209 -7.99 -8.76 -1.63
N ALA A 210 -8.65 -9.70 -2.33
CA ALA A 210 -9.83 -10.38 -1.77
C ALA A 210 -9.49 -11.12 -0.47
N ALA A 211 -8.36 -11.84 -0.43
CA ALA A 211 -7.88 -12.52 0.78
C ALA A 211 -7.64 -11.57 1.94
N TYR A 212 -7.10 -10.38 1.68
CA TYR A 212 -6.96 -9.33 2.69
C TYR A 212 -8.31 -8.92 3.27
N PHE A 213 -9.32 -8.71 2.42
CA PHE A 213 -10.68 -8.39 2.88
C PHE A 213 -11.31 -9.53 3.68
N TYR A 214 -11.11 -10.78 3.27
CA TYR A 214 -11.54 -11.95 4.05
C TYR A 214 -10.84 -12.00 5.41
N ALA A 215 -9.52 -11.83 5.45
CA ALA A 215 -8.76 -11.79 6.69
C ALA A 215 -9.27 -10.69 7.64
N ASN A 216 -9.58 -9.52 7.12
CA ASN A 216 -10.16 -8.43 7.89
C ASN A 216 -11.52 -8.79 8.52
N ARG A 217 -12.28 -9.69 7.93
CA ARG A 217 -13.59 -10.15 8.47
C ARG A 217 -13.47 -11.31 9.43
N PHE A 218 -12.54 -12.24 9.18
CA PHE A 218 -12.42 -13.45 9.97
C PHE A 218 -11.45 -13.35 11.15
N ILE A 219 -10.48 -12.46 11.10
CA ILE A 219 -9.54 -12.26 12.20
C ILE A 219 -10.21 -11.40 13.28
N PRO A 220 -10.38 -11.89 14.52
CA PRO A 220 -10.98 -11.14 15.63
C PRO A 220 -10.23 -9.82 15.88
N ALA A 221 -10.95 -8.82 16.42
CA ALA A 221 -10.40 -7.49 16.64
C ALA A 221 -9.36 -7.44 17.78
N ASP A 222 -9.45 -8.37 18.70
CA ASP A 222 -8.61 -8.52 19.90
C ASP A 222 -7.29 -9.26 19.66
N VAL A 223 -7.10 -9.81 18.44
CA VAL A 223 -5.85 -10.52 18.10
C VAL A 223 -4.68 -9.55 18.07
N GLU A 224 -3.65 -9.85 18.85
CA GLU A 224 -2.41 -9.08 18.85
C GLU A 224 -1.78 -9.03 17.46
N MET A 225 -1.31 -7.84 17.05
CA MET A 225 -0.73 -7.60 15.74
C MET A 225 -1.64 -7.98 14.54
N ARG A 226 -2.95 -7.82 14.68
CA ARG A 226 -3.96 -8.12 13.66
C ARG A 226 -3.58 -7.63 12.26
N LEU A 227 -3.09 -6.39 12.15
CA LEU A 227 -2.64 -5.81 10.88
C LEU A 227 -1.59 -6.69 10.19
N ASN A 228 -0.66 -7.27 10.94
CA ASN A 228 0.37 -8.14 10.37
C ASN A 228 -0.21 -9.44 9.81
N TRP A 229 -1.26 -9.99 10.44
CA TRP A 229 -1.96 -11.17 9.92
C TRP A 229 -2.73 -10.87 8.65
N GLU A 230 -3.38 -9.72 8.57
CA GLU A 230 -4.06 -9.26 7.35
C GLU A 230 -3.06 -9.10 6.18
N ILE A 231 -1.91 -8.46 6.43
CA ILE A 231 -0.85 -8.31 5.42
C ILE A 231 -0.25 -9.67 5.03
N ARG A 232 -0.01 -10.55 5.99
CA ARG A 232 0.48 -11.91 5.70
C ARG A 232 -0.50 -12.70 4.84
N SER A 233 -1.80 -12.59 5.06
CA SER A 233 -2.82 -13.27 4.25
C SER A 233 -2.74 -12.83 2.78
N PHE A 234 -2.57 -11.53 2.52
CA PHE A 234 -2.36 -11.00 1.18
C PHE A 234 -1.15 -11.64 0.49
N PHE A 235 0.03 -11.56 1.09
CA PHE A 235 1.25 -12.10 0.49
C PHE A 235 1.23 -13.61 0.38
N THR A 236 0.62 -14.31 1.33
CA THR A 236 0.47 -15.77 1.29
C THR A 236 -0.38 -16.20 0.11
N VAL A 237 -1.55 -15.61 -0.10
CA VAL A 237 -2.43 -15.95 -1.23
C VAL A 237 -1.76 -15.57 -2.55
N TRP A 238 -1.07 -14.43 -2.62
CA TRP A 238 -0.34 -14.06 -3.83
C TRP A 238 0.76 -15.06 -4.18
N LEU A 239 1.55 -15.49 -3.18
CA LEU A 239 2.58 -16.52 -3.35
C LEU A 239 1.96 -17.87 -3.76
N LEU A 240 0.86 -18.28 -3.12
CA LEU A 240 0.14 -19.51 -3.48
C LEU A 240 -0.38 -19.48 -4.92
N THR A 241 -0.90 -18.35 -5.39
CA THR A 241 -1.29 -18.21 -6.81
C THR A 241 -0.10 -18.34 -7.74
N LEU A 242 1.05 -17.75 -7.41
CA LEU A 242 2.28 -17.88 -8.19
C LEU A 242 2.72 -19.35 -8.26
N ILE A 243 2.79 -20.04 -7.12
CA ILE A 243 3.14 -21.46 -7.03
C ILE A 243 2.18 -22.32 -7.84
N TYR A 244 0.86 -22.08 -7.69
CA TYR A 244 -0.17 -22.81 -8.44
C TYR A 244 0.05 -22.70 -9.96
N VAL A 245 0.32 -21.49 -10.46
CA VAL A 245 0.53 -21.23 -11.90
C VAL A 245 1.80 -21.94 -12.44
N ILE A 246 2.84 -22.09 -11.62
CA ILE A 246 4.07 -22.80 -12.02
C ILE A 246 3.76 -24.25 -12.36
N PHE A 247 2.92 -24.93 -11.57
CA PHE A 247 2.62 -26.36 -11.74
C PHE A 247 1.42 -26.66 -12.63
N ARG A 248 0.65 -25.64 -13.02
CA ARG A 248 -0.59 -25.80 -13.80
C ARG A 248 -0.38 -25.44 -15.26
N ASN A 249 -1.17 -26.08 -16.15
CA ASN A 249 -1.21 -25.67 -17.54
C ASN A 249 -1.69 -24.23 -17.69
N HIS A 250 -1.01 -23.45 -18.51
CA HIS A 250 -1.27 -22.01 -18.67
C HIS A 250 -2.76 -21.68 -18.89
N ARG A 251 -3.45 -22.36 -19.83
CA ARG A 251 -4.87 -22.12 -20.09
C ARG A 251 -5.76 -22.49 -18.90
N GLN A 252 -5.47 -23.62 -18.26
CA GLN A 252 -6.24 -24.05 -17.08
C GLN A 252 -6.01 -23.10 -15.90
N ALA A 253 -4.79 -22.64 -15.67
CA ALA A 253 -4.48 -21.68 -14.63
C ALA A 253 -5.29 -20.38 -14.80
N TRP A 254 -5.43 -19.86 -16.03
CA TRP A 254 -6.32 -18.73 -16.31
C TRP A 254 -7.75 -19.00 -15.92
N LEU A 255 -8.32 -20.13 -16.34
CA LEU A 255 -9.73 -20.47 -16.08
C LEU A 255 -9.97 -20.69 -14.59
N ASP A 256 -9.12 -21.47 -13.93
CA ASP A 256 -9.28 -21.81 -12.52
C ASP A 256 -9.20 -20.56 -11.64
N LEU A 257 -8.21 -19.69 -11.89
CA LEU A 257 -8.00 -18.48 -11.08
C LEU A 257 -9.03 -17.39 -11.39
N LEU A 258 -9.50 -17.25 -12.65
CA LEU A 258 -10.59 -16.34 -12.99
C LEU A 258 -11.91 -16.75 -12.32
N LEU A 259 -12.21 -18.06 -12.31
CA LEU A 259 -13.37 -18.56 -11.60
C LEU A 259 -13.24 -18.35 -10.09
N LEU A 260 -12.08 -18.64 -9.53
CA LEU A 260 -11.82 -18.42 -8.10
C LEU A 260 -11.96 -16.93 -7.74
N ALA A 261 -11.42 -16.01 -8.57
CA ALA A 261 -11.57 -14.57 -8.37
C ALA A 261 -13.05 -14.15 -8.45
N THR A 262 -13.80 -14.67 -9.43
CA THR A 262 -15.24 -14.41 -9.53
C THR A 262 -15.97 -14.78 -8.23
N LEU A 263 -15.74 -15.99 -7.73
CA LEU A 263 -16.37 -16.47 -6.50
C LEU A 263 -15.90 -15.67 -5.26
N ALA A 264 -14.60 -15.40 -5.17
CA ALA A 264 -14.04 -14.65 -4.06
C ALA A 264 -14.66 -13.25 -3.95
N PHE A 265 -14.74 -12.52 -5.05
CA PHE A 265 -15.35 -11.19 -5.04
C PHE A 265 -16.88 -11.21 -4.89
N ALA A 266 -17.57 -12.20 -5.46
CA ALA A 266 -19.01 -12.32 -5.32
C ALA A 266 -19.46 -12.62 -3.89
N LEU A 267 -18.69 -13.41 -3.14
CA LEU A 267 -19.00 -13.81 -1.77
C LEU A 267 -18.59 -12.76 -0.72
N LEU A 268 -17.70 -11.82 -1.03
CA LEU A 268 -17.24 -10.80 -0.06
C LEU A 268 -18.40 -10.00 0.57
N PRO A 269 -19.36 -9.44 -0.18
CA PRO A 269 -20.51 -8.73 0.42
C PRO A 269 -21.39 -9.66 1.28
N VAL A 270 -21.48 -10.94 0.93
CA VAL A 270 -22.22 -11.94 1.73
C VAL A 270 -21.51 -12.18 3.07
N VAL A 271 -20.19 -12.36 3.04
CA VAL A 271 -19.37 -12.50 4.26
C VAL A 271 -19.43 -11.23 5.11
N ASN A 272 -19.41 -10.05 4.47
CA ASN A 272 -19.59 -8.79 5.17
C ASN A 272 -20.93 -8.75 5.94
N LEU A 273 -22.01 -9.18 5.31
CA LEU A 273 -23.32 -9.29 5.96
C LEU A 273 -23.32 -10.27 7.13
N MET A 274 -22.67 -11.44 6.97
CA MET A 274 -22.67 -12.52 7.99
C MET A 274 -21.79 -12.19 9.20
N THR A 275 -20.74 -11.40 9.03
CA THR A 275 -19.76 -11.09 10.08
C THR A 275 -20.03 -9.78 10.83
N GLY A 276 -21.28 -9.31 10.83
CA GLY A 276 -21.72 -8.12 11.57
C GLY A 276 -21.55 -6.80 10.81
N GLY A 277 -21.19 -6.88 9.52
CA GLY A 277 -21.25 -5.73 8.62
C GLY A 277 -22.70 -5.38 8.28
N GLN A 278 -22.92 -4.17 7.79
CA GLN A 278 -24.23 -3.78 7.30
C GLN A 278 -24.47 -4.36 5.90
N ALA A 279 -25.64 -4.90 5.67
CA ALA A 279 -26.05 -5.28 4.33
C ALA A 279 -26.07 -4.08 3.37
N LEU A 280 -25.80 -4.30 2.09
CA LEU A 280 -25.79 -3.27 1.06
C LEU A 280 -27.07 -2.39 1.10
N TRP A 281 -28.24 -3.01 1.22
CA TRP A 281 -29.53 -2.30 1.28
C TRP A 281 -29.69 -1.47 2.55
N ASN A 282 -29.18 -1.93 3.71
CA ASN A 282 -29.20 -1.15 4.94
C ASN A 282 -28.25 0.07 4.84
N SER A 283 -27.07 -0.12 4.27
CA SER A 283 -26.11 0.96 4.05
C SER A 283 -26.67 2.03 3.13
N ILE A 284 -27.40 1.64 2.08
CA ILE A 284 -28.08 2.57 1.16
C ILE A 284 -29.21 3.29 1.90
N ALA A 285 -30.06 2.58 2.64
CA ALA A 285 -31.20 3.17 3.37
C ALA A 285 -30.75 4.16 4.44
N GLN A 286 -29.57 3.94 5.06
CA GLN A 286 -28.99 4.82 6.08
C GLN A 286 -28.12 5.95 5.48
N GLY A 287 -28.02 6.04 4.15
CA GLY A 287 -27.18 7.05 3.47
C GLY A 287 -25.68 6.81 3.61
N GLN A 288 -25.25 5.60 4.02
CA GLN A 288 -23.84 5.23 4.18
C GLN A 288 -23.22 4.80 2.84
N TRP A 289 -23.21 5.72 1.91
CA TRP A 289 -22.76 5.47 0.53
C TRP A 289 -21.33 4.94 0.41
N MET A 290 -20.46 5.31 1.36
CA MET A 290 -19.08 4.85 1.35
C MET A 290 -18.99 3.34 1.60
N ILE A 291 -19.77 2.80 2.53
CA ILE A 291 -19.83 1.35 2.80
C ILE A 291 -20.51 0.62 1.63
N ALA A 292 -21.65 1.14 1.18
CA ALA A 292 -22.38 0.57 0.04
C ALA A 292 -21.52 0.50 -1.23
N SER A 293 -20.69 1.53 -1.48
CA SER A 293 -19.82 1.56 -2.67
C SER A 293 -18.74 0.47 -2.66
N VAL A 294 -18.25 0.06 -1.48
CA VAL A 294 -17.28 -1.04 -1.37
C VAL A 294 -17.94 -2.36 -1.79
N ASP A 295 -19.11 -2.70 -1.25
CA ASP A 295 -19.83 -3.93 -1.60
C ASP A 295 -20.19 -3.95 -3.10
N LEU A 296 -20.64 -2.81 -3.63
CA LEU A 296 -20.92 -2.68 -5.07
C LEU A 296 -19.67 -2.88 -5.92
N ALA A 297 -18.55 -2.30 -5.52
CA ALA A 297 -17.27 -2.49 -6.23
C ALA A 297 -16.82 -3.96 -6.23
N MET A 298 -17.04 -4.71 -5.14
CA MET A 298 -16.75 -6.15 -5.10
C MET A 298 -17.60 -6.91 -6.10
N TRP A 299 -18.89 -6.62 -6.22
CA TRP A 299 -19.75 -7.27 -7.22
C TRP A 299 -19.39 -6.86 -8.65
N VAL A 300 -19.03 -5.60 -8.88
CA VAL A 300 -18.51 -5.16 -10.20
C VAL A 300 -17.25 -5.95 -10.58
N MET A 301 -16.31 -6.14 -9.65
CA MET A 301 -15.13 -6.97 -9.87
C MET A 301 -15.49 -8.42 -10.16
N ALA A 302 -16.44 -9.01 -9.44
CA ALA A 302 -16.92 -10.36 -9.70
C ALA A 302 -17.49 -10.49 -11.12
N VAL A 303 -18.28 -9.52 -11.57
CA VAL A 303 -18.84 -9.48 -12.94
C VAL A 303 -17.72 -9.37 -13.98
N ILE A 304 -16.74 -8.51 -13.77
CA ILE A 304 -15.59 -8.36 -14.69
C ILE A 304 -14.83 -9.70 -14.81
N PHE A 305 -14.51 -10.36 -13.69
CA PHE A 305 -13.82 -11.64 -13.71
C PHE A 305 -14.65 -12.75 -14.33
N TYR A 306 -15.97 -12.76 -14.12
CA TYR A 306 -16.87 -13.70 -14.77
C TYR A 306 -16.87 -13.53 -16.29
N PHE A 307 -16.97 -12.31 -16.79
CA PHE A 307 -16.89 -12.04 -18.22
C PHE A 307 -15.53 -12.44 -18.80
N ALA A 308 -14.45 -12.16 -18.09
CA ALA A 308 -13.12 -12.60 -18.49
C ALA A 308 -13.01 -14.13 -18.53
N TYR A 309 -13.58 -14.83 -17.54
CA TYR A 309 -13.66 -16.29 -17.50
C TYR A 309 -14.44 -16.84 -18.69
N ASP A 310 -15.64 -16.34 -18.96
CA ASP A 310 -16.49 -16.79 -20.06
C ASP A 310 -15.80 -16.59 -21.42
N LYS A 311 -15.18 -15.44 -21.63
CA LYS A 311 -14.36 -15.16 -22.82
C LYS A 311 -13.16 -16.10 -22.95
N ALA A 312 -12.42 -16.32 -21.88
CA ALA A 312 -11.28 -17.23 -21.87
C ALA A 312 -11.70 -18.68 -22.11
N LYS A 313 -12.84 -19.12 -21.56
CA LYS A 313 -13.41 -20.45 -21.77
C LYS A 313 -13.83 -20.69 -23.23
N LYS A 314 -14.46 -19.71 -23.86
CA LYS A 314 -14.90 -19.76 -25.27
C LYS A 314 -13.73 -19.63 -26.26
N HIS A 315 -12.58 -19.10 -25.83
CA HIS A 315 -11.42 -18.93 -26.70
C HIS A 315 -10.74 -20.27 -26.99
N GLN A 316 -10.80 -20.71 -28.25
CA GLN A 316 -10.24 -22.00 -28.69
C GLN A 316 -8.75 -21.97 -29.06
N GLY A 317 -8.07 -20.83 -28.86
CA GLY A 317 -6.69 -20.62 -29.28
C GLY A 317 -6.56 -20.27 -30.77
N LEU A 318 -5.33 -20.10 -31.23
CA LEU A 318 -5.05 -19.89 -32.65
C LEU A 318 -5.38 -21.19 -33.42
N PRO A 319 -6.11 -21.12 -34.58
CA PRO A 319 -6.35 -22.30 -35.38
C PRO A 319 -4.98 -22.93 -35.78
N ASN A 320 -4.86 -24.24 -35.54
CA ASN A 320 -3.71 -25.00 -36.04
C ASN A 320 -3.64 -24.83 -37.55
N LYS A 321 -2.75 -24.01 -38.08
CA LYS A 321 -2.39 -24.04 -39.49
C LYS A 321 -1.89 -25.45 -39.74
N LYS A 322 -2.72 -26.30 -40.41
CA LYS A 322 -2.28 -27.59 -40.94
C LYS A 322 -0.99 -27.30 -41.71
N VAL A 323 0.12 -27.86 -41.25
CA VAL A 323 1.37 -27.85 -42.00
C VAL A 323 1.05 -28.48 -43.34
N LYS A 324 1.08 -27.70 -44.45
CA LYS A 324 0.98 -28.27 -45.78
C LYS A 324 2.11 -29.27 -45.89
N ALA A 325 1.71 -30.53 -46.15
CA ALA A 325 2.69 -31.56 -46.45
C ALA A 325 3.65 -31.07 -47.56
N PRO A 326 4.93 -31.33 -47.46
CA PRO A 326 5.87 -30.95 -48.52
C PRO A 326 5.38 -31.59 -49.83
N VAL A 327 5.22 -30.73 -50.85
CA VAL A 327 4.92 -31.20 -52.21
C VAL A 327 6.11 -32.07 -52.59
N GLN A 328 5.84 -33.38 -52.74
CA GLN A 328 6.83 -34.30 -53.35
C GLN A 328 6.99 -33.80 -54.79
N GLU A 329 8.14 -33.22 -55.07
CA GLU A 329 8.57 -33.00 -56.45
C GLU A 329 8.71 -34.41 -57.07
N ALA A 330 7.79 -34.72 -57.97
CA ALA A 330 7.92 -35.89 -58.88
C ALA A 330 9.13 -35.65 -59.77
N LYS A 331 10.22 -36.41 -59.49
CA LYS A 331 11.29 -36.50 -60.47
C LYS A 331 10.75 -37.22 -61.71
N ALA A 332 10.67 -36.49 -62.80
CA ALA A 332 10.60 -37.02 -64.15
C ALA A 332 12.01 -37.35 -64.65
#